data_86547ba142e365c79e590c7e41c0383f
#
_entry.id   86547ba142e365c79e590c7e41c0383f
#
_cell.length_a   1.000
_cell.length_b   1.000
_cell.length_c   1.000
_cell.angle_alpha   90.00
_cell.angle_beta   90.00
_cell.angle_gamma   90.00
#
_symmetry.space_group_name_H-M   'P 1'
#
loop_
_entity.id
_entity.type
_entity.pdbx_description
1 polymer ?
#
loop_
_entity_poly.entity_id
_entity_poly.type
_entity_poly.pdbx_seq_one_letter_code
_entity_poly.pdbx_strand_id
1 'polypeptide(L)'
;MPSGNSFSRLFADRLWLNRAMEKPLPPLTAGTLYLVATPIGNLEDITLRALRTLRECDVVAAEDPRHTGQLLSHFGISRPLLSYYQFNEARRSEEIIARLGRGQKVALVTDAGSPGISDPGERVVKAARAAGFRVEPVPGACALVAALTASGLPVAEFHFIGFLPRKSGQRRKKLEALKSFSGTLVLYESPFRVAKLLTELNEVVPGRPVVLARELTKKFEEFLRGTAAELLELAKRKPLKGEFVVLVDNSS
;
A
#
# COMPACT_ATOMS: atom_id res chain seq x y z
N MET A 1 35.05 -1.15 -40.11
CA MET A 1 35.00 -2.08 -38.98
C MET A 1 35.42 -1.34 -37.73
N PRO A 2 34.55 -1.22 -36.75
CA PRO A 2 34.97 -1.27 -35.36
C PRO A 2 34.20 -2.39 -34.64
N SER A 3 34.99 -3.34 -34.20
CA SER A 3 34.66 -4.53 -33.44
C SER A 3 34.35 -4.25 -31.98
N GLY A 4 33.33 -4.89 -31.52
CA GLY A 4 33.24 -5.59 -30.23
C GLY A 4 33.83 -4.94 -28.96
N ASN A 5 32.99 -4.36 -28.11
CA ASN A 5 33.14 -4.48 -26.64
C ASN A 5 31.97 -3.85 -25.84
N SER A 6 30.75 -3.98 -26.34
CA SER A 6 29.57 -3.50 -25.59
C SER A 6 28.99 -4.55 -24.64
N PHE A 7 29.17 -5.84 -24.91
CA PHE A 7 28.62 -6.92 -24.11
C PHE A 7 29.40 -7.29 -22.84
N SER A 8 30.69 -7.00 -22.78
CA SER A 8 31.52 -7.31 -21.61
C SER A 8 31.30 -6.35 -20.43
N ARG A 9 30.85 -5.13 -20.65
CA ARG A 9 30.53 -4.19 -19.56
C ARG A 9 29.26 -4.55 -18.83
N LEU A 10 28.23 -5.06 -19.51
CA LEU A 10 26.98 -5.53 -18.87
C LEU A 10 27.18 -6.75 -17.95
N PHE A 11 28.22 -7.55 -18.15
CA PHE A 11 28.56 -8.68 -17.27
C PHE A 11 29.39 -8.24 -16.04
N ALA A 12 30.16 -7.16 -16.14
CA ALA A 12 30.91 -6.62 -15.00
C ALA A 12 29.97 -5.99 -13.96
N ASP A 13 28.84 -5.41 -14.37
CA ASP A 13 27.85 -4.84 -13.45
C ASP A 13 27.06 -5.91 -12.67
N ARG A 14 26.93 -7.12 -13.21
CA ARG A 14 26.39 -8.27 -12.44
C ARG A 14 27.31 -8.73 -11.31
N LEU A 15 28.61 -8.59 -11.45
CA LEU A 15 29.60 -8.87 -10.40
C LEU A 15 29.50 -7.86 -9.24
N TRP A 16 29.12 -6.61 -9.50
CA TRP A 16 28.90 -5.62 -8.46
C TRP A 16 27.64 -5.94 -7.62
N LEU A 17 26.51 -6.33 -8.25
CA LEU A 17 25.31 -6.79 -7.56
C LEU A 17 25.59 -8.04 -6.72
N ASN A 18 26.31 -9.02 -7.24
CA ASN A 18 26.70 -10.22 -6.49
C ASN A 18 27.62 -9.87 -5.32
N ARG A 19 28.60 -9.00 -5.47
CA ARG A 19 29.51 -8.59 -4.40
C ARG A 19 28.84 -7.75 -3.29
N ALA A 20 27.81 -6.96 -3.63
CA ALA A 20 26.98 -6.25 -2.65
C ALA A 20 26.08 -7.20 -1.85
N MET A 21 25.74 -8.38 -2.40
CA MET A 21 24.96 -9.43 -1.76
C MET A 21 25.80 -10.45 -0.97
N GLU A 22 27.12 -10.47 -1.12
CA GLU A 22 28.03 -11.40 -0.43
C GLU A 22 28.30 -11.04 1.03
N LYS A 23 28.00 -9.80 1.48
CA LYS A 23 28.10 -9.47 2.89
C LYS A 23 26.82 -9.95 3.60
N PRO A 24 26.93 -10.82 4.62
CA PRO A 24 25.78 -11.22 5.40
C PRO A 24 25.09 -9.96 5.95
N LEU A 25 23.80 -9.81 5.63
CA LEU A 25 23.02 -8.70 6.13
C LEU A 25 22.94 -8.82 7.66
N PRO A 26 23.01 -7.72 8.40
CA PRO A 26 22.91 -7.76 9.86
C PRO A 26 21.58 -8.41 10.27
N PRO A 27 21.58 -9.25 11.32
CA PRO A 27 20.36 -9.88 11.79
C PRO A 27 19.33 -8.85 12.23
N LEU A 28 18.06 -9.24 12.25
CA LEU A 28 17.01 -8.36 12.78
C LEU A 28 17.29 -8.02 14.24
N THR A 29 17.04 -6.76 14.61
CA THR A 29 17.23 -6.24 15.97
C THR A 29 16.14 -6.78 16.90
N ALA A 30 16.53 -7.32 18.04
CA ALA A 30 15.61 -7.76 19.08
C ALA A 30 14.74 -6.59 19.61
N GLY A 31 13.52 -6.88 20.08
CA GLY A 31 12.60 -5.88 20.59
C GLY A 31 12.13 -4.86 19.56
N THR A 32 12.10 -5.22 18.28
CA THR A 32 11.74 -4.32 17.19
C THR A 32 10.42 -4.73 16.54
N LEU A 33 9.55 -3.75 16.30
CA LEU A 33 8.35 -3.87 15.48
C LEU A 33 8.70 -3.51 14.02
N TYR A 34 8.58 -4.48 13.12
CA TYR A 34 8.80 -4.31 11.68
C TYR A 34 7.48 -4.13 10.96
N LEU A 35 7.29 -2.99 10.27
CA LEU A 35 6.11 -2.75 9.43
C LEU A 35 6.43 -3.24 8.03
N VAL A 36 5.88 -4.39 7.66
CA VAL A 36 6.26 -5.07 6.41
C VAL A 36 5.16 -4.90 5.37
N ALA A 37 5.48 -4.17 4.29
CA ALA A 37 4.56 -4.06 3.17
C ALA A 37 4.46 -5.40 2.41
N THR A 38 3.22 -5.76 2.06
CA THR A 38 2.86 -6.97 1.31
C THR A 38 2.41 -6.61 -0.12
N PRO A 39 2.39 -7.55 -1.06
CA PRO A 39 1.90 -7.31 -2.41
C PRO A 39 0.46 -6.80 -2.45
N ILE A 40 0.14 -5.95 -3.43
CA ILE A 40 -1.22 -5.42 -3.64
C ILE A 40 -1.98 -6.14 -4.77
N GLY A 41 -1.40 -7.22 -5.31
CA GLY A 41 -2.03 -8.00 -6.38
C GLY A 41 -1.07 -8.87 -7.16
N ASN A 42 0.23 -8.55 -7.14
CA ASN A 42 1.27 -9.33 -7.80
C ASN A 42 2.33 -9.77 -6.76
N LEU A 43 2.51 -11.07 -6.60
CA LEU A 43 3.45 -11.62 -5.61
C LEU A 43 4.91 -11.23 -5.88
N GLU A 44 5.27 -10.86 -7.11
CA GLU A 44 6.61 -10.39 -7.47
C GLU A 44 6.94 -9.00 -6.89
N ASP A 45 5.93 -8.25 -6.45
CA ASP A 45 6.11 -6.94 -5.81
C ASP A 45 6.61 -7.03 -4.35
N ILE A 46 6.75 -8.25 -3.80
CA ILE A 46 7.33 -8.43 -2.47
C ILE A 46 8.84 -8.19 -2.52
N THR A 47 9.36 -7.41 -1.59
CA THR A 47 10.79 -7.11 -1.56
C THR A 47 11.59 -8.23 -0.90
N LEU A 48 12.85 -8.40 -1.32
CA LEU A 48 13.78 -9.33 -0.67
C LEU A 48 13.94 -9.05 0.83
N ARG A 49 13.89 -7.77 1.24
CA ARG A 49 13.94 -7.38 2.65
C ARG A 49 12.68 -7.79 3.39
N ALA A 50 11.50 -7.69 2.78
CA ALA A 50 10.26 -8.18 3.35
C ALA A 50 10.32 -9.69 3.60
N LEU A 51 10.73 -10.47 2.60
CA LEU A 51 10.88 -11.92 2.72
C LEU A 51 11.87 -12.31 3.82
N ARG A 52 13.02 -11.62 3.90
CA ARG A 52 14.00 -11.84 4.96
C ARG A 52 13.41 -11.52 6.33
N THR A 53 12.76 -10.38 6.48
CA THR A 53 12.13 -9.96 7.74
C THR A 53 11.10 -10.98 8.20
N LEU A 54 10.25 -11.46 7.29
CA LEU A 54 9.24 -12.49 7.59
C LEU A 54 9.86 -13.86 7.93
N ARG A 55 11.05 -14.19 7.40
CA ARG A 55 11.78 -15.41 7.76
C ARG A 55 12.47 -15.32 9.12
N GLU A 56 12.94 -14.15 9.52
CA GLU A 56 13.77 -13.97 10.71
C GLU A 56 13.00 -13.45 11.94
N CYS A 57 11.76 -12.94 11.77
CA CYS A 57 10.94 -12.51 12.89
C CYS A 57 10.45 -13.69 13.74
N ASP A 58 10.07 -13.41 15.00
CA ASP A 58 9.59 -14.44 15.92
C ASP A 58 8.08 -14.67 15.79
N VAL A 59 7.33 -13.65 15.36
CA VAL A 59 5.89 -13.71 15.13
C VAL A 59 5.47 -12.69 14.08
N VAL A 60 4.46 -13.03 13.28
CA VAL A 60 3.82 -12.12 12.32
C VAL A 60 2.43 -11.74 12.83
N ALA A 61 2.24 -10.46 13.13
CA ALA A 61 0.92 -9.88 13.40
C ALA A 61 0.25 -9.57 12.05
N ALA A 62 -0.88 -10.20 11.78
CA ALA A 62 -1.55 -10.21 10.49
C ALA A 62 -3.01 -9.76 10.60
N GLU A 63 -3.49 -8.98 9.64
CA GLU A 63 -4.88 -8.55 9.57
C GLU A 63 -5.81 -9.76 9.41
N ASP A 64 -5.63 -10.55 8.37
CA ASP A 64 -6.20 -11.90 8.22
C ASP A 64 -5.09 -12.96 8.22
N PRO A 65 -4.94 -13.75 9.32
CA PRO A 65 -3.95 -14.82 9.38
C PRO A 65 -4.08 -15.87 8.27
N ARG A 66 -5.27 -16.08 7.70
CA ARG A 66 -5.49 -17.04 6.61
C ARG A 66 -4.85 -16.54 5.32
N HIS A 67 -5.09 -15.26 4.98
CA HIS A 67 -4.50 -14.60 3.82
C HIS A 67 -2.98 -14.54 3.94
N THR A 68 -2.49 -14.04 5.07
CA THR A 68 -1.04 -13.99 5.36
C THR A 68 -0.42 -15.39 5.35
N GLY A 69 -1.11 -16.41 5.88
CA GLY A 69 -0.63 -17.80 5.84
C GLY A 69 -0.42 -18.32 4.43
N GLN A 70 -1.30 -17.98 3.48
CA GLN A 70 -1.13 -18.33 2.06
C GLN A 70 0.10 -17.64 1.46
N LEU A 71 0.30 -16.34 1.75
CA LEU A 71 1.47 -15.58 1.30
C LEU A 71 2.77 -16.22 1.84
N LEU A 72 2.84 -16.49 3.13
CA LEU A 72 4.01 -17.11 3.75
C LEU A 72 4.29 -18.50 3.17
N SER A 73 3.26 -19.32 3.01
CA SER A 73 3.36 -20.65 2.41
C SER A 73 3.90 -20.62 0.99
N HIS A 74 3.45 -19.65 0.18
CA HIS A 74 3.94 -19.46 -1.19
C HIS A 74 5.46 -19.23 -1.24
N PHE A 75 6.02 -18.50 -0.26
CA PHE A 75 7.45 -18.25 -0.16
C PHE A 75 8.22 -19.21 0.74
N GLY A 76 7.60 -20.34 1.12
CA GLY A 76 8.23 -21.36 1.97
C GLY A 76 8.60 -20.85 3.37
N ILE A 77 7.81 -19.91 3.92
CA ILE A 77 8.02 -19.31 5.24
C ILE A 77 7.01 -19.90 6.21
N SER A 78 7.49 -20.39 7.36
CA SER A 78 6.65 -20.86 8.46
C SER A 78 6.94 -20.02 9.71
N ARG A 79 5.95 -19.25 10.17
CA ARG A 79 6.04 -18.40 11.37
C ARG A 79 4.71 -18.42 12.12
N PRO A 80 4.74 -18.27 13.46
CA PRO A 80 3.54 -18.08 14.24
C PRO A 80 2.80 -16.82 13.79
N LEU A 81 1.48 -16.93 13.61
CA LEU A 81 0.60 -15.82 13.23
C LEU A 81 -0.19 -15.33 14.45
N LEU A 82 -0.29 -14.02 14.58
CA LEU A 82 -1.09 -13.33 15.56
C LEU A 82 -2.13 -12.47 14.83
N SER A 83 -3.41 -12.70 15.04
CA SER A 83 -4.45 -11.86 14.42
C SER A 83 -4.42 -10.45 15.00
N TYR A 84 -4.28 -9.43 14.12
CA TYR A 84 -4.26 -8.01 14.46
C TYR A 84 -5.10 -7.22 13.46
N TYR A 85 -6.35 -6.91 13.80
CA TYR A 85 -7.30 -6.22 12.92
C TYR A 85 -8.10 -5.16 13.70
N GLN A 86 -8.82 -4.30 13.01
CA GLN A 86 -9.49 -3.10 13.53
C GLN A 86 -10.22 -3.30 14.88
N PHE A 87 -10.90 -4.42 15.09
CA PHE A 87 -11.70 -4.64 16.30
C PHE A 87 -10.90 -5.25 17.48
N ASN A 88 -9.67 -5.70 17.27
CA ASN A 88 -8.85 -6.26 18.34
C ASN A 88 -7.55 -5.49 18.61
N GLU A 89 -7.29 -4.39 17.88
CA GLU A 89 -6.05 -3.60 17.95
C GLU A 89 -5.65 -3.23 19.40
N ALA A 90 -6.62 -2.86 20.26
CA ALA A 90 -6.32 -2.45 21.62
C ALA A 90 -5.59 -3.57 22.40
N ARG A 91 -6.25 -4.70 22.55
CA ARG A 91 -5.73 -5.86 23.27
C ARG A 91 -4.45 -6.42 22.62
N ARG A 92 -4.43 -6.49 21.29
CA ARG A 92 -3.29 -7.04 20.57
C ARG A 92 -2.07 -6.12 20.58
N SER A 93 -2.28 -4.81 20.64
CA SER A 93 -1.16 -3.87 20.85
C SER A 93 -0.45 -4.14 22.18
N GLU A 94 -1.19 -4.35 23.28
CA GLU A 94 -0.61 -4.70 24.59
C GLU A 94 0.19 -6.01 24.52
N GLU A 95 -0.34 -7.03 23.84
CA GLU A 95 0.35 -8.31 23.64
C GLU A 95 1.65 -8.12 22.84
N ILE A 96 1.60 -7.32 21.76
CA ILE A 96 2.77 -7.02 20.92
C ILE A 96 3.83 -6.29 21.76
N ILE A 97 3.45 -5.28 22.54
CA ILE A 97 4.36 -4.56 23.44
C ILE A 97 5.03 -5.51 24.42
N ALA A 98 4.26 -6.41 25.05
CA ALA A 98 4.82 -7.41 25.95
C ALA A 98 5.81 -8.37 25.26
N ARG A 99 5.58 -8.70 23.97
CA ARG A 99 6.50 -9.52 23.16
C ARG A 99 7.80 -8.77 22.87
N LEU A 100 7.70 -7.48 22.46
CA LEU A 100 8.85 -6.61 22.22
C LEU A 100 9.70 -6.48 23.49
N GLY A 101 9.07 -6.33 24.69
CA GLY A 101 9.73 -6.28 25.98
C GLY A 101 10.50 -7.55 26.34
N ARG A 102 10.12 -8.69 25.79
CA ARG A 102 10.87 -9.96 25.88
C ARG A 102 11.95 -10.11 24.81
N GLY A 103 12.24 -9.05 24.06
CA GLY A 103 13.22 -9.07 22.97
C GLY A 103 12.74 -9.73 21.67
N GLN A 104 11.46 -10.09 21.56
CA GLN A 104 10.95 -10.70 20.32
C GLN A 104 10.91 -9.68 19.17
N LYS A 105 11.16 -10.15 17.96
CA LYS A 105 11.03 -9.42 16.70
C LYS A 105 9.65 -9.67 16.15
N VAL A 106 8.82 -8.64 16.07
CA VAL A 106 7.43 -8.74 15.58
C VAL A 106 7.33 -8.09 14.21
N ALA A 107 6.86 -8.83 13.22
CA ALA A 107 6.48 -8.25 11.93
C ALA A 107 4.97 -7.96 11.93
N LEU A 108 4.57 -6.75 11.55
CA LEU A 108 3.19 -6.38 11.28
C LEU A 108 2.98 -6.37 9.77
N VAL A 109 1.96 -7.05 9.30
CA VAL A 109 1.49 -7.06 7.90
C VAL A 109 -0.01 -6.79 7.83
N THR A 110 -0.45 -6.26 6.70
CA THR A 110 -1.86 -6.15 6.31
C THR A 110 -2.14 -7.07 5.13
N ASP A 111 -3.39 -7.23 4.75
CA ASP A 111 -3.77 -8.13 3.66
C ASP A 111 -3.15 -7.69 2.32
N ALA A 112 -2.99 -6.36 2.11
CA ALA A 112 -2.35 -5.82 0.91
C ALA A 112 -1.70 -4.45 1.20
N GLY A 113 -0.46 -4.25 0.76
CA GLY A 113 0.21 -2.97 0.84
C GLY A 113 0.91 -2.69 2.17
N SER A 114 0.96 -1.42 2.56
CA SER A 114 1.75 -0.94 3.68
C SER A 114 0.90 -0.81 4.94
N PRO A 115 1.26 -1.47 6.07
CA PRO A 115 0.54 -1.35 7.33
C PRO A 115 0.36 0.11 7.77
N GLY A 116 -0.85 0.44 8.27
CA GLY A 116 -1.21 1.79 8.72
C GLY A 116 -1.65 2.76 7.62
N ILE A 117 -1.63 2.35 6.36
CA ILE A 117 -2.14 3.16 5.23
C ILE A 117 -3.53 2.66 4.83
N SER A 118 -4.57 3.23 5.40
CA SER A 118 -5.98 2.79 5.32
C SER A 118 -6.27 1.43 5.95
N ASP A 119 -5.30 0.87 6.67
CA ASP A 119 -5.30 -0.45 7.30
C ASP A 119 -4.89 -0.35 8.78
N PRO A 120 -5.08 -1.42 9.58
CA PRO A 120 -4.64 -1.45 10.97
C PRO A 120 -3.12 -1.24 11.11
N GLY A 121 -2.69 -0.58 12.21
CA GLY A 121 -1.26 -0.42 12.51
C GLY A 121 -0.90 0.85 13.27
N GLU A 122 -1.61 1.97 13.05
CA GLU A 122 -1.30 3.24 13.72
C GLU A 122 -1.22 3.07 15.25
N ARG A 123 -2.17 2.35 15.83
CA ARG A 123 -2.28 2.17 17.28
C ARG A 123 -1.05 1.44 17.87
N VAL A 124 -0.65 0.33 17.28
CA VAL A 124 0.51 -0.43 17.78
C VAL A 124 1.82 0.31 17.55
N VAL A 125 1.96 1.04 16.45
CA VAL A 125 3.12 1.90 16.19
C VAL A 125 3.24 2.97 17.27
N LYS A 126 2.13 3.66 17.58
CA LYS A 126 2.07 4.67 18.63
C LYS A 126 2.42 4.07 20.01
N ALA A 127 1.86 2.92 20.34
CA ALA A 127 2.13 2.22 21.59
C ALA A 127 3.59 1.76 21.68
N ALA A 128 4.16 1.17 20.62
CA ALA A 128 5.55 0.73 20.60
C ALA A 128 6.52 1.90 20.80
N ARG A 129 6.29 3.01 20.11
CA ARG A 129 7.11 4.22 20.28
C ARG A 129 6.98 4.83 21.69
N ALA A 130 5.78 4.88 22.23
CA ALA A 130 5.55 5.37 23.61
C ALA A 130 6.24 4.50 24.67
N ALA A 131 6.35 3.19 24.41
CA ALA A 131 7.08 2.25 25.27
C ALA A 131 8.59 2.19 24.99
N GLY A 132 9.15 3.05 24.13
CA GLY A 132 10.57 3.13 23.82
C GLY A 132 11.10 2.05 22.88
N PHE A 133 10.24 1.25 22.25
CA PHE A 133 10.65 0.23 21.29
C PHE A 133 10.94 0.81 19.90
N ARG A 134 11.89 0.16 19.22
CA ARG A 134 12.20 0.46 17.82
C ARG A 134 11.06 0.04 16.92
N VAL A 135 10.68 0.94 16.01
CA VAL A 135 9.75 0.66 14.90
C VAL A 135 10.50 0.87 13.61
N GLU A 136 10.53 -0.15 12.76
CA GLU A 136 11.29 -0.14 11.50
C GLU A 136 10.37 -0.40 10.32
N PRO A 137 10.25 0.54 9.35
CA PRO A 137 9.52 0.31 8.13
C PRO A 137 10.33 -0.56 7.17
N VAL A 138 9.66 -1.54 6.58
CA VAL A 138 10.16 -2.34 5.46
C VAL A 138 9.38 -1.94 4.22
N PRO A 139 9.92 -1.04 3.37
CA PRO A 139 9.23 -0.53 2.18
C PRO A 139 8.80 -1.63 1.23
N GLY A 140 7.73 -1.39 0.50
CA GLY A 140 7.23 -2.28 -0.52
C GLY A 140 6.04 -1.68 -1.26
N ALA A 141 5.15 -2.53 -1.76
CA ALA A 141 4.01 -2.12 -2.56
C ALA A 141 3.06 -1.19 -1.79
N CYS A 142 2.57 -0.17 -2.51
CA CYS A 142 1.59 0.78 -1.99
C CYS A 142 0.73 1.29 -3.16
N ALA A 143 -0.56 1.02 -3.12
CA ALA A 143 -1.48 1.37 -4.20
C ALA A 143 -1.54 2.89 -4.46
N LEU A 144 -1.45 3.70 -3.40
CA LEU A 144 -1.36 5.16 -3.49
C LEU A 144 -0.20 5.58 -4.40
N VAL A 145 1.01 5.10 -4.13
CA VAL A 145 2.22 5.49 -4.86
C VAL A 145 2.18 4.94 -6.29
N ALA A 146 1.80 3.66 -6.46
CA ALA A 146 1.70 3.03 -7.77
C ALA A 146 0.70 3.77 -8.69
N ALA A 147 -0.47 4.14 -8.16
CA ALA A 147 -1.46 4.90 -8.91
C ALA A 147 -0.98 6.31 -9.25
N LEU A 148 -0.45 7.04 -8.27
CA LEU A 148 -0.06 8.44 -8.42
C LEU A 148 1.04 8.60 -9.47
N THR A 149 2.09 7.76 -9.40
CA THR A 149 3.24 7.83 -10.31
C THR A 149 2.87 7.49 -11.77
N ALA A 150 1.84 6.65 -11.98
CA ALA A 150 1.38 6.26 -13.32
C ALA A 150 0.14 7.05 -13.81
N SER A 151 -0.39 7.97 -13.00
CA SER A 151 -1.61 8.72 -13.32
C SER A 151 -1.43 9.72 -14.47
N GLY A 152 -0.28 10.37 -14.54
CA GLY A 152 -0.03 11.54 -15.39
C GLY A 152 -0.59 12.85 -14.82
N LEU A 153 -1.10 12.84 -13.57
CA LEU A 153 -1.52 14.04 -12.84
C LEU A 153 -0.33 14.68 -12.09
N PRO A 154 -0.45 15.93 -11.61
CA PRO A 154 0.57 16.57 -10.81
C PRO A 154 0.92 15.74 -9.57
N VAL A 155 2.22 15.51 -9.33
CA VAL A 155 2.73 14.69 -8.22
C VAL A 155 3.50 15.49 -7.17
N ALA A 156 3.79 16.78 -7.43
CA ALA A 156 4.55 17.62 -6.51
C ALA A 156 3.79 17.85 -5.20
N GLU A 157 2.48 18.06 -5.31
CA GLU A 157 1.58 18.18 -4.17
C GLU A 157 0.42 17.22 -4.36
N PHE A 158 0.15 16.39 -3.35
CA PHE A 158 -1.00 15.48 -3.35
C PHE A 158 -1.55 15.29 -1.95
N HIS A 159 -2.83 14.98 -1.88
CA HIS A 159 -3.54 14.76 -0.63
C HIS A 159 -4.16 13.35 -0.62
N PHE A 160 -3.62 12.48 0.22
CA PHE A 160 -4.18 11.15 0.41
C PHE A 160 -5.27 11.18 1.48
N ILE A 161 -6.46 10.75 1.10
CA ILE A 161 -7.65 10.77 1.95
C ILE A 161 -8.04 9.34 2.40
N GLY A 162 -7.61 8.31 1.66
CA GLY A 162 -8.10 6.94 1.85
C GLY A 162 -9.57 6.80 1.46
N PHE A 163 -10.36 6.06 2.23
CA PHE A 163 -11.78 5.87 1.96
C PHE A 163 -12.62 7.03 2.47
N LEU A 164 -13.46 7.56 1.60
CA LEU A 164 -14.45 8.58 1.98
C LEU A 164 -15.61 7.97 2.80
N PRO A 165 -16.32 8.79 3.60
CA PRO A 165 -17.47 8.33 4.38
C PRO A 165 -18.51 7.59 3.55
N ARG A 166 -19.12 6.54 4.14
CA ARG A 166 -20.16 5.73 3.46
C ARG A 166 -21.44 6.54 3.20
N LYS A 167 -21.82 7.42 4.12
CA LYS A 167 -23.02 8.26 4.01
C LYS A 167 -22.79 9.40 3.00
N SER A 168 -23.66 9.52 1.98
CA SER A 168 -23.55 10.49 0.89
C SER A 168 -23.38 11.94 1.38
N GLY A 169 -24.20 12.40 2.32
CA GLY A 169 -24.11 13.76 2.83
C GLY A 169 -22.76 14.06 3.52
N GLN A 170 -22.20 13.10 4.28
CA GLN A 170 -20.88 13.26 4.88
C GLN A 170 -19.78 13.24 3.82
N ARG A 171 -19.92 12.39 2.79
CA ARG A 171 -18.97 12.29 1.68
C ARG A 171 -18.93 13.58 0.86
N ARG A 172 -20.09 14.13 0.48
CA ARG A 172 -20.19 15.42 -0.21
C ARG A 172 -19.58 16.56 0.62
N LYS A 173 -19.91 16.64 1.91
CA LYS A 173 -19.31 17.63 2.82
C LYS A 173 -17.78 17.51 2.86
N LYS A 174 -17.24 16.29 2.86
CA LYS A 174 -15.80 16.08 2.83
C LYS A 174 -15.20 16.49 1.48
N LEU A 175 -15.84 16.17 0.36
CA LEU A 175 -15.41 16.59 -0.98
C LEU A 175 -15.42 18.12 -1.13
N GLU A 176 -16.47 18.79 -0.64
CA GLU A 176 -16.53 20.26 -0.62
C GLU A 176 -15.35 20.88 0.16
N ALA A 177 -15.03 20.33 1.34
CA ALA A 177 -13.90 20.80 2.13
C ALA A 177 -12.55 20.55 1.43
N LEU A 178 -12.45 19.57 0.53
CA LEU A 178 -11.24 19.26 -0.22
C LEU A 178 -11.00 20.19 -1.43
N LYS A 179 -12.00 20.98 -1.85
CA LYS A 179 -11.83 21.95 -2.95
C LYS A 179 -10.73 22.98 -2.70
N SER A 180 -10.49 23.32 -1.45
CA SER A 180 -9.48 24.31 -1.06
C SER A 180 -8.04 23.81 -1.09
N PHE A 181 -7.83 22.49 -1.24
CA PHE A 181 -6.50 21.92 -1.35
C PHE A 181 -6.03 21.97 -2.80
N SER A 182 -4.82 22.45 -3.03
CA SER A 182 -4.14 22.35 -4.32
C SER A 182 -3.50 20.96 -4.50
N GLY A 183 -3.27 20.54 -5.76
CA GLY A 183 -2.61 19.30 -6.09
C GLY A 183 -3.55 18.11 -6.32
N THR A 184 -3.01 16.91 -6.40
CA THR A 184 -3.80 15.72 -6.72
C THR A 184 -4.44 15.12 -5.47
N LEU A 185 -5.76 14.97 -5.47
CA LEU A 185 -6.48 14.20 -4.44
C LEU A 185 -6.38 12.71 -4.77
N VAL A 186 -6.05 11.89 -3.78
CA VAL A 186 -5.94 10.43 -3.93
C VAL A 186 -6.86 9.72 -2.96
N LEU A 187 -7.77 8.91 -3.49
CA LEU A 187 -8.83 8.22 -2.76
C LEU A 187 -8.77 6.72 -3.03
N TYR A 188 -9.12 5.90 -2.05
CA TYR A 188 -9.43 4.49 -2.26
C TYR A 188 -10.94 4.31 -2.38
N GLU A 189 -11.39 3.46 -3.31
CA GLU A 189 -12.80 3.20 -3.47
C GLU A 189 -13.10 1.77 -3.93
N SER A 190 -14.24 1.27 -3.52
CA SER A 190 -14.74 -0.05 -3.89
C SER A 190 -15.53 0.00 -5.20
N PRO A 191 -15.65 -1.14 -5.92
CA PRO A 191 -16.43 -1.21 -7.16
C PRO A 191 -17.91 -0.87 -6.97
N PHE A 192 -18.43 -1.11 -5.75
CA PHE A 192 -19.85 -0.84 -5.42
C PHE A 192 -20.15 0.65 -5.21
N ARG A 193 -19.10 1.47 -5.05
CA ARG A 193 -19.25 2.87 -4.66
C ARG A 193 -18.64 3.85 -5.66
N VAL A 194 -17.77 3.39 -6.56
CA VAL A 194 -17.01 4.25 -7.50
C VAL A 194 -17.94 5.06 -8.39
N ALA A 195 -19.01 4.48 -8.94
CA ALA A 195 -19.97 5.22 -9.79
C ALA A 195 -20.66 6.35 -9.00
N LYS A 196 -21.04 6.09 -7.75
CA LYS A 196 -21.63 7.11 -6.88
C LYS A 196 -20.63 8.20 -6.51
N LEU A 197 -19.37 7.84 -6.29
CA LEU A 197 -18.30 8.81 -6.06
C LEU A 197 -18.11 9.70 -7.29
N LEU A 198 -18.09 9.14 -8.49
CA LEU A 198 -18.00 9.92 -9.73
C LEU A 198 -19.18 10.88 -9.90
N THR A 199 -20.41 10.48 -9.56
CA THR A 199 -21.57 11.38 -9.57
C THR A 199 -21.32 12.58 -8.64
N GLU A 200 -20.89 12.33 -7.43
CA GLU A 200 -20.63 13.40 -6.45
C GLU A 200 -19.42 14.28 -6.83
N LEU A 201 -18.38 13.69 -7.43
CA LEU A 201 -17.25 14.47 -7.98
C LEU A 201 -17.71 15.40 -9.11
N ASN A 202 -18.58 14.90 -10.02
CA ASN A 202 -19.12 15.73 -11.09
C ASN A 202 -19.96 16.90 -10.59
N GLU A 203 -20.66 16.73 -9.47
CA GLU A 203 -21.44 17.81 -8.85
C GLU A 203 -20.56 18.82 -8.10
N VAL A 204 -19.54 18.33 -7.38
CA VAL A 204 -18.72 19.14 -6.48
C VAL A 204 -17.55 19.80 -7.21
N VAL A 205 -16.90 19.09 -8.13
CA VAL A 205 -15.72 19.56 -8.89
C VAL A 205 -15.87 19.24 -10.37
N PRO A 206 -16.88 19.83 -11.06
CA PRO A 206 -17.15 19.53 -12.47
C PRO A 206 -15.94 19.86 -13.35
N GLY A 207 -15.75 19.07 -14.39
CA GLY A 207 -14.73 19.30 -15.43
C GLY A 207 -13.29 18.99 -15.01
N ARG A 208 -13.01 18.69 -13.74
CA ARG A 208 -11.64 18.33 -13.33
C ARG A 208 -11.21 16.97 -13.89
N PRO A 209 -9.93 16.82 -14.28
CA PRO A 209 -9.39 15.55 -14.70
C PRO A 209 -9.44 14.51 -13.55
N VAL A 210 -9.94 13.33 -13.87
CA VAL A 210 -10.02 12.19 -12.96
C VAL A 210 -9.34 11.00 -13.60
N VAL A 211 -8.58 10.25 -12.79
CA VAL A 211 -7.99 8.97 -13.18
C VAL A 211 -8.51 7.88 -12.25
N LEU A 212 -9.07 6.82 -12.83
CA LEU A 212 -9.38 5.59 -12.10
C LEU A 212 -8.27 4.58 -12.37
N ALA A 213 -7.38 4.39 -11.42
CA ALA A 213 -6.41 3.29 -11.44
C ALA A 213 -7.07 2.06 -10.80
N ARG A 214 -7.30 1.05 -11.59
CA ARG A 214 -8.10 -0.11 -11.24
C ARG A 214 -7.27 -1.38 -11.29
N GLU A 215 -7.47 -2.28 -10.31
CA GLU A 215 -6.83 -3.60 -10.26
C GLU A 215 -5.30 -3.53 -10.44
N LEU A 216 -4.67 -2.56 -9.77
CA LEU A 216 -3.23 -2.30 -9.86
C LEU A 216 -2.42 -3.56 -9.61
N THR A 217 -1.40 -3.77 -10.43
CA THR A 217 -0.48 -4.93 -10.46
C THR A 217 -1.12 -6.28 -10.81
N LYS A 218 -2.46 -6.34 -10.96
CA LYS A 218 -3.21 -7.55 -11.29
C LYS A 218 -3.37 -7.72 -12.81
N LYS A 219 -3.83 -8.90 -13.23
CA LYS A 219 -4.05 -9.24 -14.65
C LYS A 219 -4.92 -8.22 -15.42
N PHE A 220 -5.84 -7.54 -14.73
CA PHE A 220 -6.79 -6.60 -15.33
C PHE A 220 -6.52 -5.16 -14.91
N GLU A 221 -5.25 -4.83 -14.66
CA GLU A 221 -4.83 -3.47 -14.41
C GLU A 221 -5.26 -2.54 -15.55
N GLU A 222 -5.87 -1.43 -15.20
CA GLU A 222 -6.36 -0.45 -16.16
C GLU A 222 -6.34 0.96 -15.56
N PHE A 223 -5.93 1.93 -16.37
CA PHE A 223 -6.01 3.36 -16.05
C PHE A 223 -7.02 4.04 -16.96
N LEU A 224 -8.20 4.38 -16.43
CA LEU A 224 -9.24 5.11 -17.12
C LEU A 224 -9.09 6.61 -16.80
N ARG A 225 -9.08 7.45 -17.83
CA ARG A 225 -8.84 8.89 -17.72
C ARG A 225 -9.98 9.67 -18.36
N GLY A 226 -10.36 10.79 -17.77
CA GLY A 226 -11.41 11.69 -18.25
C GLY A 226 -11.93 12.55 -17.12
N THR A 227 -12.97 13.32 -17.39
CA THR A 227 -13.77 13.97 -16.36
C THR A 227 -14.65 12.95 -15.62
N ALA A 228 -15.15 13.32 -14.44
CA ALA A 228 -16.09 12.44 -13.73
C ALA A 228 -17.34 12.11 -14.55
N ALA A 229 -17.82 13.06 -15.37
CA ALA A 229 -18.96 12.85 -16.28
C ALA A 229 -18.65 11.80 -17.37
N GLU A 230 -17.50 11.88 -18.03
CA GLU A 230 -17.09 10.93 -19.05
C GLU A 230 -16.89 9.52 -18.49
N LEU A 231 -16.29 9.41 -17.30
CA LEU A 231 -16.09 8.14 -16.62
C LEU A 231 -17.41 7.53 -16.14
N LEU A 232 -18.42 8.33 -15.79
CA LEU A 232 -19.78 7.87 -15.51
C LEU A 232 -20.44 7.27 -16.75
N GLU A 233 -20.32 7.92 -17.92
CA GLU A 233 -20.85 7.38 -19.17
C GLU A 233 -20.16 6.07 -19.56
N LEU A 234 -18.84 5.95 -19.30
CA LEU A 234 -18.12 4.69 -19.48
C LEU A 234 -18.67 3.60 -18.54
N ALA A 235 -18.92 3.94 -17.27
CA ALA A 235 -19.43 3.02 -16.25
C ALA A 235 -20.83 2.47 -16.58
N LYS A 236 -21.66 3.24 -17.29
CA LYS A 236 -22.96 2.78 -17.79
C LYS A 236 -22.84 1.70 -18.87
N ARG A 237 -21.79 1.77 -19.69
CA ARG A 237 -21.55 0.83 -20.80
C ARG A 237 -20.80 -0.43 -20.35
N LYS A 238 -19.89 -0.29 -19.40
CA LYS A 238 -19.05 -1.38 -18.89
C LYS A 238 -19.03 -1.31 -17.35
N PRO A 239 -19.59 -2.31 -16.65
CA PRO A 239 -19.54 -2.31 -15.17
C PRO A 239 -18.11 -2.21 -14.66
N LEU A 240 -17.85 -1.25 -13.79
CA LEU A 240 -16.58 -1.06 -13.14
C LEU A 240 -16.43 -2.10 -12.01
N LYS A 241 -15.52 -3.06 -12.19
CA LYS A 241 -15.23 -4.14 -11.22
C LYS A 241 -13.83 -3.98 -10.69
N GLY A 242 -13.58 -4.54 -9.50
CA GLY A 242 -12.27 -4.55 -8.86
C GLY A 242 -12.06 -3.37 -7.93
N GLU A 243 -10.86 -3.23 -7.40
CA GLU A 243 -10.45 -2.19 -6.46
C GLU A 243 -9.94 -0.96 -7.21
N PHE A 244 -10.20 0.22 -6.67
CA PHE A 244 -9.88 1.49 -7.32
C PHE A 244 -9.04 2.40 -6.44
N VAL A 245 -8.02 2.99 -7.06
CA VAL A 245 -7.48 4.27 -6.60
C VAL A 245 -8.05 5.34 -7.53
N VAL A 246 -8.76 6.30 -6.94
CA VAL A 246 -9.36 7.43 -7.65
C VAL A 246 -8.49 8.65 -7.42
N LEU A 247 -7.97 9.23 -8.50
CA LEU A 247 -7.15 10.43 -8.45
C LEU A 247 -7.90 11.57 -9.14
N VAL A 248 -7.87 12.74 -8.52
CA VAL A 248 -8.54 13.95 -9.05
C VAL A 248 -7.52 15.07 -9.09
N ASP A 249 -7.35 15.69 -10.25
CA ASP A 249 -6.58 16.91 -10.36
C ASP A 249 -7.33 18.06 -9.67
N ASN A 250 -6.75 18.57 -8.60
CA ASN A 250 -7.31 19.67 -7.80
C ASN A 250 -6.41 20.92 -7.82
N SER A 251 -5.52 21.01 -8.84
CA SER A 251 -4.48 22.05 -8.92
C SER A 251 -5.00 23.43 -9.33
N SER A 252 -6.26 23.58 -9.72
CA SER A 252 -6.85 24.87 -10.20
C SER A 252 -7.92 25.39 -9.26
#